data_39091540674409a69dd44b188031d01a
#
_entry.id   39091540674409a69dd44b188031d01a
#
_cell.length_a   1.000
_cell.length_b   1.000
_cell.length_c   1.000
_cell.angle_alpha   90.00
_cell.angle_beta   90.00
_cell.angle_gamma   90.00
#
_symmetry.space_group_name_H-M   'P 1'
#
loop_
_entity.id
_entity.type
_entity.pdbx_description
1 polymer ?
#
loop_
_entity_poly.entity_id
_entity_poly.type
_entity_poly.pdbx_seq_one_letter_code
_entity_poly.pdbx_strand_id
1 'polypeptide(L)'
;KINEIRKEACEAGNIRDPRNSGRYLQPSDYVPLKWSSDLEYIARIRAAEAGIAFRFMDSGHDRLNEKGTFSIGSNGISSSSEDLAYYHIRDMIEGILLWYSEKQYWVKQDFSEETRHYTSMINPKYTYVGFGGFYSEAAPYPATMAGEFSEKSDLDETMMEAPEDVMQKIEVSNDYIQETYLDGDDRIFTNGT
;
A
#
# COMPACT_ATOMS: atom_id res chain seq x y z
N LYS A 1 7.56 -10.15 6.60
CA LYS A 1 6.90 -11.02 5.59
C LYS A 1 7.32 -10.67 4.16
N ILE A 2 7.30 -9.41 3.74
CA ILE A 2 7.69 -9.04 2.36
C ILE A 2 9.13 -9.45 2.03
N ASN A 3 10.08 -9.26 2.93
CA ASN A 3 11.47 -9.66 2.69
C ASN A 3 11.63 -11.18 2.52
N GLU A 4 10.79 -11.99 3.14
CA GLU A 4 10.72 -13.43 2.88
C GLU A 4 10.24 -13.70 1.44
N ILE A 5 9.16 -13.01 1.01
CA ILE A 5 8.61 -13.12 -0.36
C ILE A 5 9.65 -12.70 -1.40
N ARG A 6 10.36 -11.59 -1.16
CA ARG A 6 11.44 -11.10 -2.04
C ARG A 6 12.57 -12.12 -2.17
N LYS A 7 13.00 -12.69 -1.04
CA LYS A 7 14.03 -13.71 -1.03
C LYS A 7 13.60 -14.96 -1.78
N GLU A 8 12.38 -15.44 -1.49
CA GLU A 8 11.77 -16.58 -2.19
C GLU A 8 11.74 -16.34 -3.70
N ALA A 9 11.30 -15.16 -4.16
CA ALA A 9 11.23 -14.83 -5.57
C ALA A 9 12.60 -14.87 -6.25
N CYS A 10 13.65 -14.40 -5.58
CA CYS A 10 15.01 -14.43 -6.10
C CYS A 10 15.63 -15.84 -6.13
N GLU A 11 15.22 -16.72 -5.22
CA GLU A 11 15.74 -18.10 -5.11
C GLU A 11 14.97 -19.11 -5.96
N ALA A 12 13.74 -18.80 -6.37
CA ALA A 12 12.84 -19.72 -7.08
C ALA A 12 13.30 -20.11 -8.51
N GLY A 13 14.10 -19.26 -9.16
CA GLY A 13 14.64 -19.51 -10.50
C GLY A 13 13.65 -19.41 -11.66
N ASN A 14 12.35 -19.25 -11.39
CA ASN A 14 11.28 -19.15 -12.38
C ASN A 14 10.45 -17.87 -12.27
N ILE A 15 10.84 -16.93 -11.45
CA ILE A 15 10.15 -15.63 -11.30
C ILE A 15 10.82 -14.62 -12.22
N ARG A 16 10.05 -14.05 -13.14
CA ARG A 16 10.57 -13.01 -14.03
C ARG A 16 10.88 -11.73 -13.24
N ASP A 17 11.94 -11.05 -13.66
CA ASP A 17 12.33 -9.77 -13.08
C ASP A 17 11.31 -8.68 -13.47
N PRO A 18 10.67 -7.99 -12.50
CA PRO A 18 9.72 -6.90 -12.81
C PRO A 18 10.33 -5.76 -13.60
N ARG A 19 11.67 -5.57 -13.53
CA ARG A 19 12.38 -4.53 -14.28
C ARG A 19 12.65 -4.91 -15.74
N ASN A 20 12.68 -6.22 -16.00
CA ASN A 20 12.96 -6.77 -17.32
C ASN A 20 12.39 -8.19 -17.44
N SER A 21 11.19 -8.31 -17.97
CA SER A 21 10.49 -9.59 -18.12
C SER A 21 11.20 -10.60 -19.05
N GLY A 22 12.24 -10.19 -19.77
CA GLY A 22 13.08 -11.07 -20.59
C GLY A 22 14.06 -11.91 -19.76
N ARG A 23 14.21 -11.66 -18.47
CA ARG A 23 15.09 -12.44 -17.56
C ARG A 23 14.35 -12.90 -16.32
N TYR A 24 14.92 -13.86 -15.61
CA TYR A 24 14.46 -14.30 -14.29
C TYR A 24 15.29 -13.64 -13.19
N LEU A 25 14.65 -13.40 -12.04
CA LEU A 25 15.34 -13.01 -10.82
C LEU A 25 16.37 -14.06 -10.42
N GLN A 26 17.48 -13.60 -9.89
CA GLN A 26 18.58 -14.43 -9.40
C GLN A 26 18.79 -14.17 -7.89
N PRO A 27 19.41 -15.08 -7.14
CA PRO A 27 19.72 -14.84 -5.72
C PRO A 27 20.51 -13.54 -5.48
N SER A 28 21.33 -13.12 -6.44
CA SER A 28 22.08 -11.85 -6.39
C SER A 28 21.23 -10.60 -6.57
N ASP A 29 19.97 -10.72 -7.03
CA ASP A 29 19.04 -9.62 -7.14
C ASP A 29 18.33 -9.32 -5.81
N TYR A 30 18.50 -10.15 -4.78
CA TYR A 30 17.85 -9.92 -3.51
C TYR A 30 18.34 -8.64 -2.83
N VAL A 31 17.43 -7.71 -2.66
CA VAL A 31 17.62 -6.46 -1.90
C VAL A 31 16.53 -6.42 -0.83
N PRO A 32 16.87 -6.50 0.46
CA PRO A 32 15.86 -6.39 1.50
C PRO A 32 15.31 -4.97 1.56
N LEU A 33 14.00 -4.84 1.73
CA LEU A 33 13.36 -3.56 2.02
C LEU A 33 13.66 -3.17 3.46
N LYS A 34 14.00 -1.91 3.65
CA LYS A 34 14.08 -1.26 4.94
C LYS A 34 12.78 -0.52 5.22
N TRP A 35 12.46 -0.38 6.49
CA TRP A 35 11.33 0.46 6.90
C TRP A 35 11.69 1.94 6.78
N SER A 36 10.71 2.76 6.37
CA SER A 36 10.84 4.21 6.38
C SER A 36 9.63 4.84 7.06
N SER A 37 9.88 5.67 8.09
CA SER A 37 8.84 6.43 8.76
C SER A 37 8.21 7.49 7.86
N ASP A 38 8.95 8.03 6.91
CA ASP A 38 8.39 8.94 5.90
C ASP A 38 7.34 8.24 5.03
N LEU A 39 7.65 7.02 4.57
CA LEU A 39 6.72 6.23 3.78
C LEU A 39 5.55 5.71 4.63
N GLU A 40 5.80 5.34 5.89
CA GLU A 40 4.73 4.96 6.82
C GLU A 40 3.73 6.11 7.01
N TYR A 41 4.22 7.35 7.16
CA TYR A 41 3.36 8.53 7.26
C TYR A 41 2.44 8.67 6.05
N ILE A 42 2.99 8.52 4.83
CA ILE A 42 2.20 8.54 3.59
C ILE A 42 1.19 7.40 3.59
N ALA A 43 1.64 6.17 3.87
CA ALA A 43 0.81 4.97 3.83
C ALA A 43 -0.38 5.04 4.80
N ARG A 44 -0.22 5.61 5.99
CA ARG A 44 -1.32 5.78 6.96
C ARG A 44 -2.41 6.69 6.42
N ILE A 45 -2.04 7.81 5.81
CA ILE A 45 -3.01 8.73 5.18
C ILE A 45 -3.71 8.02 4.03
N ARG A 46 -2.94 7.33 3.17
CA ARG A 46 -3.48 6.66 1.99
C ARG A 46 -4.41 5.50 2.33
N ALA A 47 -4.09 4.71 3.35
CA ALA A 47 -4.98 3.65 3.81
C ALA A 47 -6.35 4.19 4.25
N ALA A 48 -6.36 5.30 4.97
CA ALA A 48 -7.60 5.93 5.40
C ALA A 48 -8.37 6.56 4.23
N GLU A 49 -7.69 7.29 3.34
CA GLU A 49 -8.32 7.86 2.14
C GLU A 49 -8.92 6.76 1.25
N ALA A 50 -8.16 5.70 0.98
CA ALA A 50 -8.62 4.58 0.15
C ALA A 50 -9.79 3.82 0.79
N GLY A 51 -9.77 3.60 2.10
CA GLY A 51 -10.88 2.98 2.83
C GLY A 51 -12.17 3.81 2.78
N ILE A 52 -12.06 5.12 2.88
CA ILE A 52 -13.18 6.05 2.76
C ILE A 52 -13.69 6.08 1.30
N ALA A 53 -12.79 6.16 0.33
CA ALA A 53 -13.10 6.33 -1.08
C ALA A 53 -13.60 5.06 -1.77
N PHE A 54 -13.44 3.89 -1.19
CA PHE A 54 -13.67 2.59 -1.85
C PHE A 54 -15.03 2.48 -2.58
N ARG A 55 -16.06 3.19 -2.13
CA ARG A 55 -17.38 3.17 -2.76
C ARG A 55 -17.50 4.05 -4.01
N PHE A 56 -16.58 4.99 -4.21
CA PHE A 56 -16.79 6.10 -5.13
C PHE A 56 -15.83 6.08 -6.31
N MET A 57 -14.82 5.20 -6.28
CA MET A 57 -13.72 5.27 -7.21
C MET A 57 -13.46 3.92 -7.86
N ASP A 58 -13.24 3.93 -9.16
CA ASP A 58 -12.73 2.78 -9.90
C ASP A 58 -11.28 2.46 -9.50
N SER A 59 -10.59 3.43 -8.92
CA SER A 59 -9.23 3.29 -8.43
C SER A 59 -9.05 4.01 -7.09
N GLY A 60 -8.63 3.29 -6.06
CA GLY A 60 -8.28 3.85 -4.74
C GLY A 60 -6.99 4.68 -4.72
N HIS A 61 -6.31 4.85 -5.85
CA HIS A 61 -5.02 5.54 -5.95
C HIS A 61 -5.12 7.06 -6.03
N ASP A 62 -6.28 7.63 -6.26
CA ASP A 62 -6.47 9.07 -6.26
C ASP A 62 -6.61 9.63 -4.84
N ARG A 63 -6.16 10.86 -4.64
CA ARG A 63 -6.30 11.56 -3.38
C ARG A 63 -7.71 12.09 -3.21
N LEU A 64 -8.28 11.99 -2.02
CA LEU A 64 -9.63 12.51 -1.71
C LEU A 64 -9.72 14.04 -1.77
N ASN A 65 -8.61 14.73 -1.73
CA ASN A 65 -8.56 16.18 -1.87
C ASN A 65 -8.38 16.66 -3.32
N GLU A 66 -8.42 15.74 -4.30
CA GLU A 66 -8.24 16.02 -5.74
C GLU A 66 -6.91 16.69 -6.11
N LYS A 67 -5.91 16.66 -5.23
CA LYS A 67 -4.60 17.33 -5.42
C LYS A 67 -3.53 16.35 -5.89
N GLY A 68 -3.85 15.46 -6.80
CA GLY A 68 -2.91 14.52 -7.39
C GLY A 68 -3.16 13.07 -7.02
N THR A 69 -2.23 12.22 -7.37
CA THR A 69 -2.27 10.79 -7.14
C THR A 69 -1.68 10.42 -5.77
N PHE A 70 -1.41 9.16 -5.53
CA PHE A 70 -0.99 8.58 -4.26
C PHE A 70 0.27 9.18 -3.63
N SER A 71 1.25 9.63 -4.40
CA SER A 71 2.53 10.07 -3.84
C SER A 71 2.39 11.40 -3.10
N ILE A 72 2.16 11.31 -1.80
CA ILE A 72 2.11 12.46 -0.90
C ILE A 72 3.53 12.79 -0.46
N GLY A 73 3.93 14.05 -0.62
CA GLY A 73 5.16 14.53 -0.02
C GLY A 73 5.02 14.66 1.51
N SER A 74 5.94 14.05 2.25
CA SER A 74 6.17 14.32 3.66
C SER A 74 7.59 14.85 3.80
N ASN A 75 7.76 16.07 4.30
CA ASN A 75 9.07 16.72 4.35
C ASN A 75 9.84 16.71 3.01
N GLY A 76 9.13 16.82 1.89
CA GLY A 76 9.69 16.72 0.55
C GLY A 76 9.91 15.27 0.05
N ILE A 77 9.51 14.27 0.82
CA ILE A 77 9.55 12.87 0.43
C ILE A 77 8.24 12.50 -0.29
N SER A 78 8.37 11.67 -1.31
CA SER A 78 7.24 11.05 -2.01
C SER A 78 7.56 9.60 -2.30
N SER A 79 6.53 8.75 -2.34
CA SER A 79 6.70 7.36 -2.75
C SER A 79 6.88 7.22 -4.26
N SER A 80 7.46 6.09 -4.67
CA SER A 80 7.66 5.72 -6.06
C SER A 80 6.59 4.76 -6.57
N SER A 81 5.93 4.05 -5.68
CA SER A 81 4.84 3.12 -5.97
C SER A 81 3.95 2.95 -4.76
N GLU A 82 2.66 2.74 -4.99
CA GLU A 82 1.66 2.43 -3.97
C GLU A 82 0.97 1.11 -4.32
N ASP A 83 0.81 0.27 -3.31
CA ASP A 83 -0.05 -0.90 -3.34
C ASP A 83 -1.17 -0.75 -2.31
N LEU A 84 -2.42 -1.07 -2.70
CA LEU A 84 -3.60 -1.02 -1.83
C LEU A 84 -4.18 -2.42 -1.64
N ALA A 85 -4.72 -2.69 -0.46
CA ALA A 85 -5.48 -3.89 -0.18
C ALA A 85 -6.73 -3.57 0.63
N TYR A 86 -7.85 -4.26 0.29
CA TYR A 86 -9.14 -4.16 0.97
C TYR A 86 -9.56 -5.55 1.43
N TYR A 87 -9.82 -5.71 2.73
CA TYR A 87 -10.09 -7.01 3.32
C TYR A 87 -10.92 -6.92 4.61
N HIS A 88 -11.22 -8.05 5.25
CA HIS A 88 -12.16 -8.08 6.37
C HIS A 88 -11.50 -8.24 7.75
N ILE A 89 -10.26 -8.68 7.81
CA ILE A 89 -9.56 -9.02 9.06
C ILE A 89 -8.59 -7.90 9.41
N ARG A 90 -8.60 -7.43 10.66
CA ARG A 90 -7.68 -6.39 11.13
C ARG A 90 -6.27 -6.98 11.35
N ASP A 91 -5.65 -7.45 10.27
CA ASP A 91 -4.28 -7.95 10.25
C ASP A 91 -3.63 -7.58 8.91
N MET A 92 -2.58 -6.77 8.94
CA MET A 92 -1.87 -6.32 7.73
C MET A 92 -1.20 -7.48 6.97
N ILE A 93 -0.97 -8.61 7.60
CA ILE A 93 -0.46 -9.81 6.92
C ILE A 93 -1.45 -10.30 5.86
N GLU A 94 -2.76 -10.20 6.10
CA GLU A 94 -3.78 -10.57 5.13
C GLU A 94 -3.68 -9.73 3.85
N GLY A 95 -3.46 -8.42 3.98
CA GLY A 95 -3.22 -7.55 2.81
C GLY A 95 -1.99 -7.97 2.01
N ILE A 96 -0.89 -8.29 2.69
CA ILE A 96 0.32 -8.80 2.03
C ILE A 96 0.06 -10.15 1.34
N LEU A 97 -0.76 -11.02 1.94
CA LEU A 97 -1.12 -12.32 1.34
C LEU A 97 -2.02 -12.15 0.12
N LEU A 98 -2.92 -11.17 0.11
CA LEU A 98 -3.69 -10.81 -1.09
C LEU A 98 -2.77 -10.43 -2.24
N TRP A 99 -1.81 -9.54 -2.02
CA TRP A 99 -0.82 -9.18 -3.04
C TRP A 99 0.04 -10.38 -3.48
N TYR A 100 0.41 -11.25 -2.53
CA TYR A 100 1.19 -12.44 -2.83
C TYR A 100 0.40 -13.45 -3.71
N SER A 101 -0.92 -13.48 -3.61
CA SER A 101 -1.76 -14.38 -4.41
C SER A 101 -1.65 -14.14 -5.92
N GLU A 102 -1.26 -12.92 -6.33
CA GLU A 102 -1.02 -12.54 -7.72
C GLU A 102 0.22 -13.22 -8.34
N LYS A 103 1.10 -13.78 -7.51
CA LYS A 103 2.29 -14.53 -7.96
C LYS A 103 1.95 -15.57 -9.04
N GLN A 104 0.84 -16.28 -8.87
CA GLN A 104 0.44 -17.31 -9.82
C GLN A 104 0.20 -16.78 -11.23
N TYR A 105 -0.32 -15.56 -11.35
CA TYR A 105 -0.58 -14.88 -12.62
C TYR A 105 0.73 -14.34 -13.21
N TRP A 106 1.58 -13.74 -12.37
CA TRP A 106 2.89 -13.28 -12.80
C TRP A 106 3.77 -14.41 -13.32
N VAL A 107 3.79 -15.58 -12.67
CA VAL A 107 4.55 -16.75 -13.12
C VAL A 107 4.04 -17.26 -14.49
N LYS A 108 2.72 -17.26 -14.69
CA LYS A 108 2.09 -17.68 -15.95
C LYS A 108 2.17 -16.62 -17.05
N GLN A 109 2.57 -15.39 -16.72
CA GLN A 109 2.47 -14.21 -17.58
C GLN A 109 1.04 -13.96 -18.05
N ASP A 110 0.09 -14.20 -17.19
CA ASP A 110 -1.33 -13.95 -17.40
C ASP A 110 -1.66 -12.52 -16.96
N PHE A 111 -1.61 -11.60 -17.89
CA PHE A 111 -1.87 -10.18 -17.68
C PHE A 111 -3.36 -9.80 -17.83
N SER A 112 -4.26 -10.77 -17.96
CA SER A 112 -5.70 -10.54 -17.80
C SER A 112 -6.09 -10.35 -16.33
N GLU A 113 -5.21 -10.75 -15.41
CA GLU A 113 -5.36 -10.62 -13.97
C GLU A 113 -4.35 -9.61 -13.39
N GLU A 114 -4.64 -9.10 -12.20
CA GLU A 114 -3.75 -8.15 -11.53
C GLU A 114 -2.43 -8.83 -11.11
N THR A 115 -1.32 -8.15 -11.35
CA THR A 115 0.03 -8.64 -11.00
C THR A 115 0.91 -7.54 -10.40
N ARG A 116 0.41 -6.29 -10.34
CA ARG A 116 1.24 -5.14 -9.97
C ARG A 116 1.64 -5.15 -8.51
N HIS A 117 0.77 -5.55 -7.61
CA HIS A 117 1.09 -5.59 -6.19
C HIS A 117 2.20 -6.63 -5.92
N TYR A 118 2.08 -7.83 -6.49
CA TYR A 118 3.14 -8.82 -6.36
C TYR A 118 4.46 -8.31 -6.95
N THR A 119 4.42 -7.71 -8.14
CA THR A 119 5.63 -7.21 -8.80
C THR A 119 6.25 -6.02 -8.08
N SER A 120 5.46 -5.14 -7.43
CA SER A 120 5.98 -4.10 -6.54
C SER A 120 6.74 -4.72 -5.37
N MET A 121 6.14 -5.70 -4.68
CA MET A 121 6.78 -6.37 -3.55
C MET A 121 8.14 -6.97 -3.90
N ILE A 122 8.28 -7.62 -5.06
CA ILE A 122 9.51 -8.33 -5.43
C ILE A 122 10.50 -7.50 -6.25
N ASN A 123 10.18 -6.25 -6.58
CA ASN A 123 11.02 -5.41 -7.43
C ASN A 123 12.31 -4.98 -6.72
N PRO A 124 13.48 -5.43 -7.20
CA PRO A 124 14.77 -5.11 -6.56
C PRO A 124 15.14 -3.62 -6.57
N LYS A 125 14.47 -2.79 -7.38
CA LYS A 125 14.75 -1.35 -7.40
C LYS A 125 14.25 -0.63 -6.14
N TYR A 126 13.24 -1.17 -5.46
CA TYR A 126 12.76 -0.59 -4.22
C TYR A 126 13.63 -1.05 -3.05
N THR A 127 14.04 -0.06 -2.26
CA THR A 127 14.95 -0.22 -1.11
C THR A 127 14.26 0.10 0.21
N TYR A 128 13.17 0.87 0.17
CA TYR A 128 12.37 1.23 1.34
C TYR A 128 10.89 0.93 1.14
N VAL A 129 10.21 0.71 2.26
CA VAL A 129 8.77 0.53 2.34
C VAL A 129 8.23 1.12 3.65
N GLY A 130 7.01 1.64 3.60
CA GLY A 130 6.19 1.97 4.76
C GLY A 130 4.79 1.41 4.57
N PHE A 131 4.16 0.96 5.66
CA PHE A 131 2.79 0.47 5.64
C PHE A 131 1.90 1.30 6.54
N GLY A 132 0.66 1.49 6.11
CA GLY A 132 -0.42 2.05 6.90
C GLY A 132 -1.64 1.16 6.83
N GLY A 133 -2.36 1.05 7.94
CA GLY A 133 -3.64 0.37 8.01
C GLY A 133 -4.74 1.32 8.47
N PHE A 134 -5.94 1.13 7.94
CA PHE A 134 -7.15 1.80 8.38
C PHE A 134 -8.24 0.75 8.61
N TYR A 135 -9.02 0.94 9.68
CA TYR A 135 -10.11 0.05 10.01
C TYR A 135 -11.38 0.82 10.32
N SER A 136 -12.47 0.46 9.65
CA SER A 136 -13.80 1.01 9.92
C SER A 136 -14.87 -0.04 9.64
N GLU A 137 -15.68 -0.37 10.64
CA GLU A 137 -16.80 -1.29 10.50
C GLU A 137 -17.88 -0.78 9.53
N ALA A 138 -17.94 0.53 9.30
CA ALA A 138 -18.88 1.14 8.38
C ALA A 138 -18.44 1.02 6.90
N ALA A 139 -17.17 0.69 6.64
CA ALA A 139 -16.68 0.50 5.28
C ALA A 139 -17.11 -0.86 4.70
N PRO A 140 -17.33 -0.98 3.37
CA PRO A 140 -17.66 -2.26 2.71
C PRO A 140 -16.58 -3.33 2.94
N TYR A 141 -15.32 -2.92 3.00
CA TYR A 141 -14.19 -3.70 3.47
C TYR A 141 -13.66 -3.02 4.72
N PRO A 142 -13.87 -3.61 5.91
CA PRO A 142 -13.51 -2.95 7.17
C PRO A 142 -12.04 -2.64 7.32
N ALA A 143 -11.17 -3.42 6.72
CA ALA A 143 -9.73 -3.21 6.75
C ALA A 143 -9.20 -2.76 5.40
N THR A 144 -8.40 -1.71 5.40
CA THR A 144 -7.67 -1.21 4.24
C THR A 144 -6.20 -1.08 4.60
N MET A 145 -5.31 -1.50 3.71
CA MET A 145 -3.88 -1.32 3.86
C MET A 145 -3.31 -0.60 2.65
N ALA A 146 -2.38 0.31 2.89
CA ALA A 146 -1.52 0.88 1.87
C ALA A 146 -0.06 0.49 2.14
N GLY A 147 0.67 0.20 1.09
CA GLY A 147 2.11 0.02 1.09
C GLY A 147 2.75 1.01 0.14
N GLU A 148 3.64 1.84 0.66
CA GLU A 148 4.38 2.84 -0.09
C GLU A 148 5.82 2.38 -0.28
N PHE A 149 6.29 2.36 -1.51
CA PHE A 149 7.63 1.91 -1.87
C PHE A 149 8.48 3.05 -2.42
N SER A 150 9.78 2.99 -2.18
CA SER A 150 10.73 3.97 -2.72
C SER A 150 12.02 3.32 -3.18
N GLU A 151 12.58 3.86 -4.26
CA GLU A 151 13.91 3.54 -4.79
C GLU A 151 15.01 4.49 -4.28
N LYS A 152 14.68 5.42 -3.39
CA LYS A 152 15.67 6.29 -2.74
C LYS A 152 16.59 5.48 -1.82
N SER A 153 17.74 6.03 -1.48
CA SER A 153 18.76 5.35 -0.66
C SER A 153 18.95 5.93 0.73
N ASP A 154 18.26 7.04 1.05
CA ASP A 154 18.54 7.91 2.19
C ASP A 154 17.28 8.37 2.93
N LEU A 155 16.26 7.54 3.01
CA LEU A 155 15.05 7.85 3.76
C LEU A 155 15.24 7.62 5.26
N ASP A 156 14.41 8.27 6.06
CA ASP A 156 14.38 8.08 7.50
C ASP A 156 13.96 6.63 7.83
N GLU A 157 14.85 5.93 8.56
CA GLU A 157 14.66 4.54 8.99
C GLU A 157 14.07 4.46 10.41
N THR A 158 13.79 5.58 11.05
CA THR A 158 13.16 5.61 12.36
C THR A 158 11.73 5.07 12.23
N MET A 159 11.40 4.06 13.02
CA MET A 159 10.02 3.61 13.13
C MET A 159 9.25 4.62 13.97
N MET A 160 8.10 5.06 13.46
CA MET A 160 7.18 5.83 14.30
C MET A 160 6.70 4.90 15.41
N GLU A 161 6.85 5.32 16.67
CA GLU A 161 6.13 4.66 17.76
C GLU A 161 4.64 4.75 17.40
N ALA A 162 3.96 3.60 17.36
CA ALA A 162 2.53 3.57 17.16
C ALA A 162 1.88 4.20 18.42
N PRO A 163 1.43 5.45 18.38
CA PRO A 163 0.69 6.00 19.50
C PRO A 163 -0.61 5.22 19.65
N GLU A 164 -1.07 5.03 20.87
CA GLU A 164 -2.32 4.34 21.16
C GLU A 164 -3.51 4.98 20.45
N ASP A 165 -3.46 6.31 20.25
CA ASP A 165 -4.46 7.07 19.49
C ASP A 165 -3.77 8.07 18.55
N VAL A 166 -3.92 7.90 17.23
CA VAL A 166 -3.46 8.87 16.22
C VAL A 166 -4.66 9.57 15.61
N MET A 167 -4.76 10.87 15.82
CA MET A 167 -5.64 11.70 14.97
C MET A 167 -4.89 12.11 13.71
N GLN A 168 -5.35 11.64 12.57
CA GLN A 168 -4.88 12.10 11.27
C GLN A 168 -5.93 13.03 10.64
N LYS A 169 -5.47 14.18 10.16
CA LYS A 169 -6.31 15.06 9.37
C LYS A 169 -6.28 14.60 7.93
N ILE A 170 -7.43 14.19 7.41
CA ILE A 170 -7.65 13.87 6.02
C ILE A 170 -8.48 14.98 5.39
N GLU A 171 -7.99 15.53 4.27
CA GLU A 171 -8.76 16.48 3.46
C GLU A 171 -9.57 15.69 2.44
N VAL A 172 -10.89 15.83 2.48
CA VAL A 172 -11.83 15.19 1.57
C VAL A 172 -12.57 16.26 0.79
N SER A 173 -12.61 16.14 -0.54
CA SER A 173 -13.45 16.98 -1.36
C SER A 173 -14.94 16.72 -1.07
N ASN A 174 -15.76 17.76 -1.13
CA ASN A 174 -17.21 17.62 -0.93
C ASN A 174 -17.87 16.63 -1.90
N ASP A 175 -17.28 16.44 -3.08
CA ASP A 175 -17.81 15.52 -4.10
C ASP A 175 -17.69 14.05 -3.68
N TYR A 176 -16.81 13.74 -2.71
CA TYR A 176 -16.65 12.41 -2.13
C TYR A 176 -17.46 12.20 -0.86
N ILE A 177 -18.10 13.22 -0.32
CA ILE A 177 -18.95 13.13 0.86
C ILE A 177 -20.36 12.77 0.42
N GLN A 178 -20.74 11.50 0.57
CA GLN A 178 -22.12 11.06 0.32
C GLN A 178 -22.89 10.88 1.63
N GLU A 179 -24.19 11.18 1.60
CA GLU A 179 -25.09 11.07 2.76
C GLU A 179 -25.08 9.69 3.41
N THR A 180 -24.83 8.63 2.64
CA THR A 180 -24.74 7.25 3.15
C THR A 180 -23.53 6.97 4.06
N TYR A 181 -22.52 7.84 4.05
CA TYR A 181 -21.40 7.75 4.99
C TYR A 181 -21.65 8.61 6.24
N LEU A 182 -22.52 9.58 6.12
CA LEU A 182 -22.91 10.46 7.22
C LEU A 182 -24.05 9.87 8.04
N ASP A 183 -24.67 8.78 7.57
CA ASP A 183 -25.83 8.19 8.22
C ASP A 183 -25.39 7.41 9.47
N GLY A 184 -25.10 8.18 10.49
CA GLY A 184 -25.02 7.74 11.87
C GLY A 184 -23.66 7.45 12.45
N ASP A 185 -22.56 7.58 11.72
CA ASP A 185 -21.23 7.36 12.26
C ASP A 185 -20.19 8.40 11.84
N ASP A 186 -20.27 9.57 12.49
CA ASP A 186 -19.28 10.66 12.34
C ASP A 186 -17.82 10.21 12.61
N ARG A 187 -17.63 9.00 13.14
CA ARG A 187 -16.30 8.44 13.47
C ARG A 187 -15.45 8.14 12.25
N ILE A 188 -16.02 7.97 11.06
CA ILE A 188 -15.24 7.79 9.83
C ILE A 188 -14.41 9.04 9.53
N PHE A 189 -14.95 10.22 9.82
CA PHE A 189 -14.31 11.49 9.53
C PHE A 189 -13.64 12.13 10.75
N THR A 190 -14.07 11.80 11.97
CA THR A 190 -13.54 12.43 13.18
C THR A 190 -12.40 11.66 13.82
N ASN A 191 -12.34 10.36 13.64
CA ASN A 191 -11.40 9.53 14.38
C ASN A 191 -10.59 8.63 13.50
N GLY A 192 -10.27 8.92 12.28
CA GLY A 192 -9.34 8.14 11.42
C GLY A 192 -8.68 6.88 12.04
N THR A 193 -9.33 6.34 13.05
CA THR A 193 -8.92 5.22 13.90
C THR A 193 -9.82 4.03 13.67
#